data_6a0cf169c85bbc61780c644ddef71307
#
_entry.id   6a0cf169c85bbc61780c644ddef71307
#
_cell.length_a   1.000
_cell.length_b   1.000
_cell.length_c   1.000
_cell.angle_alpha   90.00
_cell.angle_beta   90.00
_cell.angle_gamma   90.00
#
_symmetry.space_group_name_H-M   'P 1'
#
loop_
_entity.id
_entity.type
_entity.pdbx_description
1 polymer ?
#
loop_
_entity_poly.entity_id
_entity_poly.type
_entity_poly.pdbx_seq_one_letter_code
_entity_poly.pdbx_strand_id
1 'polypeptide(L)'
;MHHGGLTPNYEVLKLASGSGLPLRAMIRPKKGGFVYSSEDLKKMLDDIDMVRSFKIEGIVFGATLSKGGLDQDFLEQLISHAFGLEKTLHRAVDTLHQTIDSVEIGIKLGFDTILSSGGQKTALEGLSVLSEMQTRAAGKIRIMPGSGVNSISAKLILNQCHFDWIHSSCSIQKNDKKMTDLQSIKNLKNALI
;
A
#
# COMPACT_ATOMS: atom_id res chain seq x y z
N MET A 1 4.08 -2.72 13.17
CA MET A 1 5.19 -2.19 12.32
C MET A 1 5.73 -0.96 13.01
N HIS A 2 6.86 -1.06 13.71
CA HIS A 2 7.40 0.10 14.42
C HIS A 2 7.93 1.23 13.51
N HIS A 3 8.09 0.95 12.19
CA HIS A 3 8.67 1.94 11.28
C HIS A 3 8.13 1.76 9.86
N GLY A 4 6.88 1.72 9.56
CA GLY A 4 6.33 1.53 8.19
C GLY A 4 7.32 1.89 7.07
N GLY A 5 7.17 1.37 5.89
CA GLY A 5 8.06 1.67 4.77
C GLY A 5 8.22 3.17 4.57
N LEU A 6 9.44 3.62 4.36
CA LEU A 6 9.78 4.97 3.90
C LEU A 6 10.16 4.90 2.42
N THR A 7 10.26 6.06 1.78
CA THR A 7 10.81 6.14 0.42
C THR A 7 12.17 5.45 0.37
N PRO A 8 12.38 4.46 -0.52
CA PRO A 8 13.69 3.83 -0.71
C PRO A 8 14.69 4.85 -1.25
N ASN A 9 15.94 4.73 -0.84
CA ASN A 9 17.00 5.57 -1.40
C ASN A 9 17.37 5.12 -2.82
N TYR A 10 18.17 5.94 -3.51
CA TYR A 10 18.62 5.72 -4.89
C TYR A 10 19.23 4.33 -5.11
N GLU A 11 20.12 3.88 -4.21
CA GLU A 11 20.81 2.58 -4.36
C GLU A 11 19.85 1.39 -4.27
N VAL A 12 18.85 1.47 -3.39
CA VAL A 12 17.79 0.43 -3.29
C VAL A 12 16.94 0.41 -4.55
N LEU A 13 16.54 1.57 -5.08
CA LEU A 13 15.76 1.68 -6.30
C LEU A 13 16.53 1.12 -7.50
N LYS A 14 17.80 1.49 -7.62
CA LYS A 14 18.71 1.00 -8.67
C LYS A 14 18.85 -0.52 -8.63
N LEU A 15 19.06 -1.10 -7.44
CA LEU A 15 19.16 -2.53 -7.28
C LEU A 15 17.83 -3.23 -7.62
N ALA A 16 16.73 -2.72 -7.12
CA ALA A 16 15.41 -3.30 -7.33
C ALA A 16 14.98 -3.25 -8.81
N SER A 17 15.22 -2.13 -9.51
CA SER A 17 14.88 -1.97 -10.93
C SER A 17 15.60 -2.95 -11.85
N GLY A 18 16.75 -3.48 -11.43
CA GLY A 18 17.46 -4.55 -12.13
C GLY A 18 16.89 -5.96 -11.91
N SER A 19 15.89 -6.14 -11.04
CA SER A 19 15.36 -7.46 -10.69
C SER A 19 14.49 -8.12 -11.77
N GLY A 20 13.98 -7.35 -12.72
CA GLY A 20 13.00 -7.79 -13.72
C GLY A 20 11.59 -8.06 -13.15
N LEU A 21 11.33 -7.71 -11.89
CA LEU A 21 10.01 -7.82 -11.27
C LEU A 21 9.21 -6.52 -11.42
N PRO A 22 7.87 -6.60 -11.51
CA PRO A 22 7.02 -5.42 -11.39
C PRO A 22 7.21 -4.76 -10.02
N LEU A 23 7.49 -3.46 -10.01
CA LEU A 23 7.84 -2.74 -8.79
C LEU A 23 6.85 -1.62 -8.49
N ARG A 24 6.57 -1.43 -7.21
CA ARG A 24 5.90 -0.24 -6.67
C ARG A 24 6.73 0.33 -5.52
N ALA A 25 7.16 1.58 -5.68
CA ALA A 25 7.97 2.27 -4.68
C ALA A 25 7.11 3.01 -3.65
N MET A 26 7.44 2.87 -2.37
CA MET A 26 6.82 3.69 -1.33
C MET A 26 7.28 5.14 -1.47
N ILE A 27 6.33 6.08 -1.45
CA ILE A 27 6.58 7.53 -1.34
C ILE A 27 6.10 7.97 0.04
N ARG A 28 7.02 8.03 1.00
CA ARG A 28 6.74 8.41 2.39
C ARG A 28 7.97 9.06 2.99
N PRO A 29 7.94 10.38 3.26
CA PRO A 29 9.15 11.16 3.58
C PRO A 29 9.63 10.96 5.00
N LYS A 30 8.75 10.59 5.94
CA LYS A 30 9.05 10.50 7.37
C LYS A 30 8.30 9.38 8.08
N LYS A 31 8.82 8.98 9.25
CA LYS A 31 8.15 8.06 10.18
C LYS A 31 6.99 8.75 10.90
N GLY A 32 6.11 7.96 11.52
CA GLY A 32 4.96 8.45 12.28
C GLY A 32 3.66 8.41 11.50
N GLY A 33 2.80 9.41 11.69
CA GLY A 33 1.50 9.49 11.04
C GLY A 33 1.57 9.87 9.55
N PHE A 34 0.41 10.21 9.00
CA PHE A 34 0.25 10.52 7.58
C PHE A 34 -0.21 11.96 7.35
N VAL A 35 -0.03 12.81 8.36
CA VAL A 35 -0.25 14.26 8.25
C VAL A 35 1.06 14.92 7.83
N TYR A 36 1.03 15.62 6.72
CA TYR A 36 2.22 16.17 6.07
C TYR A 36 2.17 17.69 5.97
N SER A 37 3.35 18.32 5.92
CA SER A 37 3.55 19.74 5.67
C SER A 37 3.81 20.02 4.18
N SER A 38 3.91 21.29 3.81
CA SER A 38 4.33 21.72 2.46
C SER A 38 5.75 21.26 2.12
N GLU A 39 6.67 21.22 3.12
CA GLU A 39 8.02 20.68 2.93
C GLU A 39 7.99 19.16 2.67
N ASP A 40 7.12 18.42 3.39
CA ASP A 40 6.92 17.01 3.13
C ASP A 40 6.37 16.78 1.70
N LEU A 41 5.42 17.61 1.25
CA LEU A 41 4.89 17.55 -0.12
C LEU A 41 6.01 17.71 -1.15
N LYS A 42 6.81 18.77 -1.03
CA LYS A 42 7.95 19.01 -1.94
C LYS A 42 8.87 17.80 -1.99
N LYS A 43 9.23 17.26 -0.83
CA LYS A 43 10.07 16.05 -0.76
C LYS A 43 9.42 14.86 -1.44
N MET A 44 8.10 14.65 -1.28
CA MET A 44 7.39 13.55 -1.94
C MET A 44 7.33 13.72 -3.46
N LEU A 45 7.22 14.94 -3.96
CA LEU A 45 7.30 15.23 -5.40
C LEU A 45 8.70 14.91 -5.95
N ASP A 46 9.76 15.35 -5.27
CA ASP A 46 11.16 15.03 -5.62
C ASP A 46 11.40 13.50 -5.58
N ASP A 47 10.84 12.80 -4.59
CA ASP A 47 10.90 11.34 -4.47
C ASP A 47 10.20 10.64 -5.66
N ILE A 48 9.06 11.17 -6.15
CA ILE A 48 8.37 10.66 -7.34
C ILE A 48 9.23 10.83 -8.59
N ASP A 49 9.88 11.98 -8.76
CA ASP A 49 10.78 12.22 -9.89
C ASP A 49 11.99 11.27 -9.85
N MET A 50 12.56 11.04 -8.67
CA MET A 50 13.61 10.04 -8.50
C MET A 50 13.12 8.64 -8.90
N VAL A 51 11.94 8.19 -8.46
CA VAL A 51 11.37 6.88 -8.80
C VAL A 51 11.13 6.78 -10.32
N ARG A 52 10.65 7.86 -10.96
CA ARG A 52 10.39 7.89 -12.40
C ARG A 52 11.65 7.69 -13.24
N SER A 53 12.83 8.05 -12.71
CA SER A 53 14.12 7.82 -13.41
C SER A 53 14.50 6.34 -13.51
N PHE A 54 13.77 5.45 -12.82
CA PHE A 54 13.95 4.00 -12.87
C PHE A 54 12.79 3.33 -13.63
N LYS A 55 12.98 2.06 -14.02
CA LYS A 55 11.91 1.22 -14.58
C LYS A 55 11.03 0.69 -13.44
N ILE A 56 10.19 1.56 -12.88
CA ILE A 56 9.27 1.25 -11.78
C ILE A 56 7.86 1.57 -12.27
N GLU A 57 6.94 0.63 -12.12
CA GLU A 57 5.60 0.68 -12.71
C GLU A 57 4.64 1.56 -11.91
N GLY A 58 4.89 1.71 -10.61
CA GLY A 58 3.98 2.45 -9.76
C GLY A 58 4.56 2.90 -8.43
N ILE A 59 3.76 3.66 -7.72
CA ILE A 59 4.09 4.22 -6.40
C ILE A 59 2.99 3.94 -5.38
N VAL A 60 3.37 4.00 -4.10
CA VAL A 60 2.50 3.73 -2.97
C VAL A 60 2.57 4.90 -2.00
N PHE A 61 1.47 5.58 -1.76
CA PHE A 61 1.41 6.76 -0.89
C PHE A 61 0.02 6.95 -0.26
N GLY A 62 -0.11 7.93 0.61
CA GLY A 62 -1.37 8.33 1.23
C GLY A 62 -1.13 9.44 2.24
N ALA A 63 -2.10 10.33 2.39
CA ALA A 63 -2.07 11.46 3.32
C ALA A 63 -3.40 11.61 4.03
N THR A 64 -3.37 12.05 5.30
CA THR A 64 -4.55 12.29 6.11
C THR A 64 -4.53 13.68 6.73
N LEU A 65 -5.70 14.21 7.02
CA LEU A 65 -5.88 15.43 7.78
C LEU A 65 -5.68 15.15 9.29
N SER A 66 -5.22 16.13 10.05
CA SER A 66 -5.07 16.03 11.51
C SER A 66 -6.39 15.79 12.26
N LYS A 67 -7.50 16.27 11.71
CA LYS A 67 -8.86 16.07 12.21
C LYS A 67 -9.54 14.78 11.71
N GLY A 68 -8.81 13.92 11.00
CA GLY A 68 -9.32 12.71 10.36
C GLY A 68 -9.74 12.92 8.91
N GLY A 69 -9.87 11.81 8.17
CA GLY A 69 -10.13 11.83 6.72
C GLY A 69 -8.86 11.86 5.87
N LEU A 70 -9.01 11.56 4.58
CA LEU A 70 -7.93 11.69 3.60
C LEU A 70 -7.74 13.17 3.25
N ASP A 71 -6.50 13.60 3.12
CA ASP A 71 -6.14 14.93 2.63
C ASP A 71 -6.21 14.93 1.10
N GLN A 72 -7.41 15.17 0.57
CA GLN A 72 -7.67 15.08 -0.86
C GLN A 72 -6.85 16.09 -1.67
N ASP A 73 -6.72 17.34 -1.18
CA ASP A 73 -5.97 18.39 -1.89
C ASP A 73 -4.47 18.05 -1.99
N PHE A 74 -3.91 17.47 -0.92
CA PHE A 74 -2.54 17.00 -0.91
C PHE A 74 -2.36 15.79 -1.85
N LEU A 75 -3.30 14.84 -1.83
CA LEU A 75 -3.27 13.65 -2.68
C LEU A 75 -3.43 14.00 -4.16
N GLU A 76 -4.28 14.96 -4.52
CA GLU A 76 -4.46 15.42 -5.91
C GLU A 76 -3.16 15.96 -6.51
N GLN A 77 -2.38 16.70 -5.72
CA GLN A 77 -1.07 17.21 -6.17
C GLN A 77 -0.09 16.08 -6.46
N LEU A 78 -0.01 15.06 -5.58
CA LEU A 78 0.84 13.89 -5.82
C LEU A 78 0.38 13.07 -7.02
N ILE A 79 -0.92 12.85 -7.18
CA ILE A 79 -1.51 12.09 -8.27
C ILE A 79 -1.23 12.77 -9.62
N SER A 80 -1.44 14.09 -9.69
CA SER A 80 -1.16 14.87 -10.89
C SER A 80 0.32 14.78 -11.29
N HIS A 81 1.22 14.83 -10.30
CA HIS A 81 2.66 14.71 -10.53
C HIS A 81 3.08 13.28 -10.91
N ALA A 82 2.34 12.27 -10.43
CA ALA A 82 2.60 10.85 -10.69
C ALA A 82 2.04 10.34 -12.03
N PHE A 83 1.80 11.23 -13.00
CA PHE A 83 1.29 10.85 -14.31
C PHE A 83 2.12 9.71 -14.96
N GLY A 84 1.43 8.70 -15.48
CA GLY A 84 2.04 7.53 -16.12
C GLY A 84 2.49 6.42 -15.16
N LEU A 85 2.41 6.63 -13.84
CA LEU A 85 2.68 5.59 -12.84
C LEU A 85 1.37 5.04 -12.26
N GLU A 86 1.32 3.74 -11.96
CA GLU A 86 0.23 3.19 -11.16
C GLU A 86 0.31 3.70 -9.71
N LYS A 87 -0.83 4.04 -9.14
CA LYS A 87 -0.96 4.67 -7.83
C LYS A 87 -1.69 3.77 -6.84
N THR A 88 -1.01 3.43 -5.74
CA THR A 88 -1.61 2.67 -4.64
C THR A 88 -1.78 3.56 -3.42
N LEU A 89 -3.03 3.70 -2.97
CA LEU A 89 -3.34 4.32 -1.69
C LEU A 89 -3.02 3.33 -0.56
N HIS A 90 -2.08 3.69 0.30
CA HIS A 90 -1.60 2.78 1.34
C HIS A 90 -2.49 2.77 2.60
N ARG A 91 -2.05 2.04 3.61
CA ARG A 91 -2.76 1.83 4.89
C ARG A 91 -3.05 3.08 5.73
N ALA A 92 -2.84 4.29 5.23
CA ALA A 92 -3.40 5.50 5.84
C ALA A 92 -4.92 5.42 5.92
N VAL A 93 -5.58 4.71 5.01
CA VAL A 93 -7.02 4.45 5.03
C VAL A 93 -7.48 3.70 6.29
N ASP A 94 -6.61 2.87 6.85
CA ASP A 94 -6.91 2.10 8.07
C ASP A 94 -6.95 2.97 9.33
N THR A 95 -6.54 4.24 9.25
CA THR A 95 -6.62 5.22 10.35
C THR A 95 -7.88 6.09 10.29
N LEU A 96 -8.71 5.92 9.27
CA LEU A 96 -9.96 6.65 9.11
C LEU A 96 -11.05 6.09 10.03
N HIS A 97 -12.01 6.92 10.44
CA HIS A 97 -13.18 6.47 11.18
C HIS A 97 -14.01 5.45 10.40
N GLN A 98 -14.14 5.68 9.09
CA GLN A 98 -14.82 4.80 8.15
C GLN A 98 -13.87 4.45 7.02
N THR A 99 -13.14 3.34 7.18
CA THR A 99 -12.16 2.86 6.18
C THR A 99 -12.81 2.66 4.81
N ILE A 100 -14.07 2.25 4.79
CA ILE A 100 -14.83 1.93 3.58
C ILE A 100 -15.05 3.14 2.68
N ASP A 101 -15.18 4.36 3.23
CA ASP A 101 -15.37 5.59 2.46
C ASP A 101 -14.14 5.95 1.61
N SER A 102 -12.99 5.35 1.93
CA SER A 102 -11.78 5.52 1.11
C SER A 102 -11.93 4.98 -0.30
N VAL A 103 -12.90 4.10 -0.57
CA VAL A 103 -13.13 3.51 -1.89
C VAL A 103 -13.62 4.57 -2.87
N GLU A 104 -14.69 5.30 -2.54
CA GLU A 104 -15.23 6.36 -3.39
C GLU A 104 -14.22 7.49 -3.58
N ILE A 105 -13.51 7.87 -2.50
CA ILE A 105 -12.47 8.90 -2.57
C ILE A 105 -11.31 8.42 -3.46
N GLY A 106 -10.85 7.18 -3.30
CA GLY A 106 -9.78 6.60 -4.11
C GLY A 106 -10.12 6.54 -5.59
N ILE A 107 -11.35 6.14 -5.94
CA ILE A 107 -11.87 6.14 -7.31
C ILE A 107 -11.90 7.58 -7.87
N LYS A 108 -12.48 8.53 -7.13
CA LYS A 108 -12.58 9.94 -7.53
C LYS A 108 -11.24 10.57 -7.80
N LEU A 109 -10.24 10.28 -6.95
CA LEU A 109 -8.88 10.80 -7.06
C LEU A 109 -8.06 10.11 -8.17
N GLY A 110 -8.47 8.93 -8.65
CA GLY A 110 -7.76 8.19 -9.70
C GLY A 110 -6.63 7.29 -9.17
N PHE A 111 -6.80 6.73 -7.98
CA PHE A 111 -5.97 5.60 -7.53
C PHE A 111 -6.33 4.31 -8.27
N ASP A 112 -5.35 3.47 -8.51
CA ASP A 112 -5.53 2.16 -9.15
C ASP A 112 -5.78 1.04 -8.14
N THR A 113 -5.26 1.21 -6.91
CA THR A 113 -5.32 0.18 -5.86
C THR A 113 -5.43 0.83 -4.48
N ILE A 114 -6.16 0.19 -3.55
CA ILE A 114 -6.15 0.51 -2.12
C ILE A 114 -5.59 -0.68 -1.35
N LEU A 115 -4.50 -0.47 -0.62
CA LEU A 115 -3.94 -1.42 0.34
C LEU A 115 -4.54 -1.16 1.72
N SER A 116 -5.26 -2.12 2.26
CA SER A 116 -5.95 -1.98 3.54
C SER A 116 -5.94 -3.27 4.37
N SER A 117 -6.13 -3.14 5.68
CA SER A 117 -6.47 -4.23 6.59
C SER A 117 -7.94 -4.16 7.04
N GLY A 118 -8.77 -3.35 6.37
CA GLY A 118 -10.16 -3.10 6.78
C GLY A 118 -10.26 -2.32 8.09
N GLY A 119 -9.26 -1.46 8.40
CA GLY A 119 -9.20 -0.69 9.65
C GLY A 119 -8.86 -1.52 10.88
N GLN A 120 -8.51 -2.81 10.73
CA GLN A 120 -8.18 -3.71 11.83
C GLN A 120 -6.69 -3.98 11.92
N LYS A 121 -6.26 -4.69 12.97
CA LYS A 121 -4.86 -5.05 13.20
C LYS A 121 -4.32 -5.92 12.05
N THR A 122 -5.11 -6.87 11.57
CA THR A 122 -4.77 -7.76 10.46
C THR A 122 -5.87 -7.75 9.39
N ALA A 123 -5.50 -8.10 8.15
CA ALA A 123 -6.46 -8.24 7.06
C ALA A 123 -7.51 -9.33 7.32
N LEU A 124 -7.16 -10.38 8.07
CA LEU A 124 -8.11 -11.43 8.42
C LEU A 124 -9.16 -10.92 9.43
N GLU A 125 -8.77 -10.12 10.43
CA GLU A 125 -9.71 -9.50 11.37
C GLU A 125 -10.62 -8.47 10.68
N GLY A 126 -10.11 -7.76 9.67
CA GLY A 126 -10.87 -6.77 8.90
C GLY A 126 -11.56 -7.30 7.65
N LEU A 127 -11.65 -8.64 7.49
CA LEU A 127 -12.11 -9.25 6.25
C LEU A 127 -13.54 -8.84 5.86
N SER A 128 -14.43 -8.65 6.82
CA SER A 128 -15.79 -8.15 6.57
C SER A 128 -15.78 -6.78 5.88
N VAL A 129 -14.98 -5.84 6.41
CA VAL A 129 -14.83 -4.49 5.83
C VAL A 129 -14.15 -4.57 4.46
N LEU A 130 -13.11 -5.38 4.32
CA LEU A 130 -12.42 -5.58 3.04
C LEU A 130 -13.36 -6.14 1.96
N SER A 131 -14.24 -7.08 2.32
CA SER A 131 -15.25 -7.63 1.41
C SER A 131 -16.28 -6.57 0.99
N GLU A 132 -16.69 -5.69 1.90
CA GLU A 132 -17.56 -4.56 1.58
C GLU A 132 -16.83 -3.53 0.69
N MET A 133 -15.56 -3.22 0.98
CA MET A 133 -14.73 -2.37 0.11
C MET A 133 -14.63 -2.95 -1.30
N GLN A 134 -14.44 -4.26 -1.44
CA GLN A 134 -14.38 -4.96 -2.74
C GLN A 134 -15.71 -4.82 -3.49
N THR A 135 -16.84 -4.96 -2.79
CA THR A 135 -18.18 -4.77 -3.37
C THR A 135 -18.38 -3.33 -3.86
N ARG A 136 -18.02 -2.34 -3.02
CA ARG A 136 -18.12 -0.91 -3.40
C ARG A 136 -17.16 -0.52 -4.53
N ALA A 137 -15.99 -1.15 -4.58
CA ALA A 137 -15.01 -0.92 -5.65
C ALA A 137 -15.59 -1.26 -7.04
N ALA A 138 -16.44 -2.29 -7.13
CA ALA A 138 -17.17 -2.67 -8.35
C ALA A 138 -16.28 -2.72 -9.61
N GLY A 139 -15.02 -3.17 -9.46
CA GLY A 139 -14.04 -3.24 -10.54
C GLY A 139 -13.40 -1.90 -10.95
N LYS A 140 -13.79 -0.77 -10.35
CA LYS A 140 -13.24 0.56 -10.67
C LYS A 140 -11.89 0.83 -10.01
N ILE A 141 -11.60 0.17 -8.90
CA ILE A 141 -10.35 0.24 -8.15
C ILE A 141 -10.09 -1.14 -7.53
N ARG A 142 -8.84 -1.55 -7.44
CA ARG A 142 -8.46 -2.83 -6.81
C ARG A 142 -8.37 -2.68 -5.30
N ILE A 143 -8.92 -3.62 -4.56
CA ILE A 143 -8.71 -3.73 -3.11
C ILE A 143 -7.66 -4.79 -2.86
N MET A 144 -6.61 -4.44 -2.15
CA MET A 144 -5.47 -5.31 -1.83
C MET A 144 -5.39 -5.54 -0.32
N PRO A 145 -5.87 -6.69 0.20
CA PRO A 145 -5.72 -7.04 1.61
C PRO A 145 -4.25 -7.08 2.04
N GLY A 146 -3.93 -6.44 3.17
CA GLY A 146 -2.57 -6.46 3.73
C GLY A 146 -2.56 -6.28 5.23
N SER A 147 -1.46 -6.61 5.86
CA SER A 147 -1.21 -6.75 7.29
C SER A 147 -1.51 -8.15 7.81
N GLY A 148 -0.50 -8.80 8.38
CA GLY A 148 -0.64 -10.14 8.97
C GLY A 148 -0.91 -11.26 7.97
N VAL A 149 -0.80 -10.99 6.66
CA VAL A 149 -1.01 -11.98 5.61
C VAL A 149 0.15 -12.96 5.55
N ASN A 150 -0.19 -14.24 5.63
CA ASN A 150 0.69 -15.40 5.44
C ASN A 150 -0.04 -16.49 4.65
N SER A 151 0.57 -17.64 4.40
CA SER A 151 -0.02 -18.73 3.61
C SER A 151 -1.35 -19.27 4.17
N ILE A 152 -1.56 -19.22 5.48
CA ILE A 152 -2.79 -19.69 6.13
C ILE A 152 -3.89 -18.62 5.98
N SER A 153 -3.61 -17.38 6.44
CA SER A 153 -4.59 -16.29 6.37
C SER A 153 -4.95 -15.91 4.95
N ALA A 154 -4.02 -16.04 3.98
CA ALA A 154 -4.31 -15.81 2.57
C ALA A 154 -5.42 -16.73 2.05
N LYS A 155 -5.34 -18.05 2.34
CA LYS A 155 -6.39 -19.00 1.97
C LYS A 155 -7.75 -18.65 2.57
N LEU A 156 -7.77 -18.29 3.86
CA LEU A 156 -9.01 -17.89 4.54
C LEU A 156 -9.63 -16.63 3.92
N ILE A 157 -8.80 -15.63 3.61
CA ILE A 157 -9.23 -14.38 2.98
C ILE A 157 -9.81 -14.65 1.59
N LEU A 158 -9.10 -15.42 0.75
CA LEU A 158 -9.51 -15.67 -0.64
C LEU A 158 -10.68 -16.64 -0.76
N ASN A 159 -10.87 -17.53 0.21
CA ASN A 159 -12.05 -18.40 0.25
C ASN A 159 -13.34 -17.62 0.54
N GLN A 160 -13.27 -16.48 1.22
CA GLN A 160 -14.43 -15.68 1.56
C GLN A 160 -14.72 -14.57 0.53
N CYS A 161 -13.69 -13.98 -0.06
CA CYS A 161 -13.85 -12.92 -1.06
C CYS A 161 -12.71 -12.97 -2.08
N HIS A 162 -13.04 -12.76 -3.35
CA HIS A 162 -12.04 -12.69 -4.41
C HIS A 162 -11.34 -11.33 -4.39
N PHE A 163 -10.00 -11.36 -4.34
CA PHE A 163 -9.13 -10.20 -4.49
C PHE A 163 -8.06 -10.51 -5.53
N ASP A 164 -7.87 -9.62 -6.51
CA ASP A 164 -6.85 -9.81 -7.56
C ASP A 164 -5.44 -9.81 -6.98
N TRP A 165 -5.23 -9.08 -5.89
CA TRP A 165 -3.93 -8.90 -5.24
C TRP A 165 -4.05 -9.06 -3.73
N ILE A 166 -2.97 -9.59 -3.14
CA ILE A 166 -2.80 -9.68 -1.70
C ILE A 166 -1.38 -9.23 -1.32
N HIS A 167 -1.24 -8.53 -0.22
CA HIS A 167 0.05 -7.99 0.23
C HIS A 167 0.57 -8.71 1.46
N SER A 168 1.81 -9.19 1.39
CA SER A 168 2.53 -9.76 2.53
C SER A 168 3.98 -9.31 2.54
N SER A 169 4.53 -9.04 3.71
CA SER A 169 5.98 -8.82 3.87
C SER A 169 6.79 -10.11 3.76
N CYS A 170 6.16 -11.27 3.83
CA CYS A 170 6.80 -12.59 3.88
C CYS A 170 8.03 -12.61 4.79
N SER A 171 7.94 -12.01 5.97
CA SER A 171 9.09 -11.82 6.85
C SER A 171 8.98 -12.62 8.13
N ILE A 172 10.13 -13.06 8.62
CA ILE A 172 10.32 -13.69 9.91
C ILE A 172 11.15 -12.80 10.84
N GLN A 173 11.03 -13.03 12.14
CA GLN A 173 11.90 -12.43 13.15
C GLN A 173 13.13 -13.31 13.31
N LYS A 174 14.33 -12.77 13.09
CA LYS A 174 15.61 -13.46 13.29
C LYS A 174 16.60 -12.50 13.93
N ASN A 175 17.13 -12.87 15.11
CA ASN A 175 18.10 -12.06 15.86
C ASN A 175 17.63 -10.58 16.00
N ASP A 176 16.40 -10.38 16.51
CA ASP A 176 15.73 -9.08 16.71
C ASP A 176 15.58 -8.23 15.45
N LYS A 177 15.85 -8.79 14.27
CA LYS A 177 15.65 -8.14 12.98
C LYS A 177 14.55 -8.83 12.18
N LYS A 178 13.68 -8.01 11.58
CA LYS A 178 12.68 -8.48 10.64
C LYS A 178 13.33 -8.65 9.26
N MET A 179 13.34 -9.86 8.73
CA MET A 179 13.94 -10.19 7.43
C MET A 179 12.94 -10.90 6.54
N THR A 180 12.95 -10.58 5.25
CA THR A 180 12.18 -11.34 4.25
C THR A 180 12.69 -12.78 4.20
N ASP A 181 11.77 -13.74 4.19
CA ASP A 181 12.07 -15.17 4.21
C ASP A 181 11.58 -15.86 2.93
N LEU A 182 12.50 -16.52 2.25
CA LEU A 182 12.22 -17.21 0.99
C LEU A 182 11.19 -18.34 1.15
N GLN A 183 11.23 -19.06 2.27
CA GLN A 183 10.27 -20.14 2.52
C GLN A 183 8.85 -19.59 2.72
N SER A 184 8.72 -18.47 3.42
CA SER A 184 7.45 -17.75 3.57
C SER A 184 6.89 -17.27 2.23
N ILE A 185 7.74 -16.79 1.31
CA ILE A 185 7.33 -16.43 -0.06
C ILE A 185 6.83 -17.66 -0.82
N LYS A 186 7.57 -18.77 -0.80
CA LYS A 186 7.17 -20.01 -1.46
C LYS A 186 5.85 -20.55 -0.90
N ASN A 187 5.72 -20.59 0.43
CA ASN A 187 4.50 -21.05 1.08
C ASN A 187 3.29 -20.20 0.73
N LEU A 188 3.45 -18.86 0.70
CA LEU A 188 2.39 -17.97 0.27
C LEU A 188 2.02 -18.21 -1.20
N LYS A 189 3.01 -18.27 -2.10
CA LYS A 189 2.77 -18.52 -3.52
C LYS A 189 2.00 -19.83 -3.74
N ASN A 190 2.37 -20.91 -3.07
CA ASN A 190 1.67 -22.20 -3.15
C ASN A 190 0.24 -22.16 -2.56
N ALA A 191 -0.04 -21.20 -1.69
CA ALA A 191 -1.37 -21.01 -1.11
C ALA A 191 -2.33 -20.26 -2.03
N LEU A 192 -1.81 -19.61 -3.09
CA LEU A 192 -2.56 -18.79 -4.06
C LEU A 192 -2.87 -19.54 -5.38
N ILE A 193 -2.35 -20.75 -5.53
CA ILE A 193 -2.58 -21.67 -6.64
C ILE A 193 -3.64 -22.68 -6.23
#